data_1cfaa4eb36e9bfb8aebfb256ae87e8d8
#
_entry.id   1cfaa4eb36e9bfb8aebfb256ae87e8d8
#
_cell.length_a   1.000
_cell.length_b   1.000
_cell.length_c   1.000
_cell.angle_alpha   90.00
_cell.angle_beta   90.00
_cell.angle_gamma   90.00
#
_symmetry.space_group_name_H-M   'P 1'
#
loop_
_entity.id
_entity.type
_entity.pdbx_description
1 polymer ?
#
loop_
_entity_poly.entity_id
_entity_poly.type
_entity_poly.pdbx_seq_one_letter_code
_entity_poly.pdbx_strand_id
1 'polypeptide(L)'
;AALRGVEVDIVLPEQNNLALVGWASDALLWQVLSRGCTIWMSPPPFDHTKLMVVDSSWCLFGSGNWDERSMRLNFEFNVESYDELLAQKMDTHIAQIITASTKRTLTDVDSRSLPIRIRDGIARLFAPYL
;
A
#
# COMPACT_ATOMS: atom_id res chain seq x y z
N ALA A 1 6.72 2.93 -12.55
CA ALA A 1 8.10 2.93 -12.07
C ALA A 1 8.67 1.52 -12.14
N ALA A 2 8.13 0.52 -11.42
CA ALA A 2 8.65 -0.84 -11.34
C ALA A 2 8.89 -1.49 -12.71
N LEU A 3 7.98 -1.36 -13.68
CA LEU A 3 8.16 -1.87 -15.05
C LEU A 3 9.37 -1.25 -15.78
N ARG A 4 9.92 -0.16 -15.29
CA ARG A 4 11.14 0.49 -15.83
C ARG A 4 12.39 0.15 -15.03
N GLY A 5 12.30 -0.81 -14.09
CA GLY A 5 13.42 -1.26 -13.26
C GLY A 5 13.65 -0.45 -11.98
N VAL A 6 12.71 0.42 -11.59
CA VAL A 6 12.76 1.10 -10.29
C VAL A 6 12.34 0.13 -9.20
N GLU A 7 13.08 0.05 -8.11
CA GLU A 7 12.68 -0.66 -6.92
C GLU A 7 11.49 0.07 -6.26
N VAL A 8 10.40 -0.66 -6.04
CA VAL A 8 9.18 -0.12 -5.45
C VAL A 8 8.71 -1.05 -4.34
N ASP A 9 8.84 -0.58 -3.11
CA ASP A 9 8.32 -1.23 -1.92
C ASP A 9 7.00 -0.59 -1.51
N ILE A 10 6.00 -1.42 -1.24
CA ILE A 10 4.67 -0.99 -0.80
C ILE A 10 4.39 -1.64 0.55
N VAL A 11 4.19 -0.82 1.58
CA VAL A 11 3.83 -1.29 2.91
C VAL A 11 2.33 -1.15 3.08
N LEU A 12 1.67 -2.25 3.45
CA LEU A 12 0.24 -2.31 3.71
C LEU A 12 0.00 -2.93 5.09
N PRO A 13 -1.05 -2.53 5.81
CA PRO A 13 -1.38 -3.15 7.08
C PRO A 13 -1.88 -4.59 6.85
N GLU A 14 -1.40 -5.54 7.65
CA GLU A 14 -1.89 -6.92 7.63
C GLU A 14 -3.36 -7.02 8.03
N GLN A 15 -3.79 -6.15 8.95
CA GLN A 15 -5.17 -6.06 9.40
C GLN A 15 -5.72 -4.67 9.13
N ASN A 16 -6.79 -4.60 8.35
CA ASN A 16 -7.51 -3.36 8.09
C ASN A 16 -8.62 -3.14 9.14
N ASN A 17 -8.93 -1.89 9.45
CA ASN A 17 -10.04 -1.53 10.32
C ASN A 17 -11.40 -2.00 9.79
N LEU A 18 -11.55 -2.06 8.47
CA LEU A 18 -12.73 -2.54 7.77
C LEU A 18 -12.36 -3.75 6.92
N ALA A 19 -12.93 -4.90 7.22
CA ALA A 19 -12.65 -6.14 6.50
C ALA A 19 -12.91 -6.02 4.98
N LEU A 20 -13.96 -5.29 4.59
CA LEU A 20 -14.31 -5.08 3.19
C LEU A 20 -13.21 -4.33 2.42
N VAL A 21 -12.58 -3.33 3.04
CA VAL A 21 -11.43 -2.61 2.46
C VAL A 21 -10.24 -3.55 2.29
N GLY A 22 -9.96 -4.39 3.28
CA GLY A 22 -8.90 -5.40 3.20
C GLY A 22 -9.12 -6.37 2.05
N TRP A 23 -10.32 -6.90 1.91
CA TRP A 23 -10.67 -7.83 0.81
C TRP A 23 -10.58 -7.17 -0.56
N ALA A 24 -11.05 -5.92 -0.70
CA ALA A 24 -10.94 -5.16 -1.94
C ALA A 24 -9.47 -4.90 -2.32
N SER A 25 -8.64 -4.56 -1.33
CA SER A 25 -7.19 -4.38 -1.52
C SER A 25 -6.50 -5.68 -1.93
N ASP A 26 -6.82 -6.79 -1.26
CA ASP A 26 -6.28 -8.12 -1.57
C ASP A 26 -6.55 -8.55 -3.02
N ALA A 27 -7.70 -8.16 -3.57
CA ALA A 27 -8.03 -8.44 -4.97
C ALA A 27 -7.12 -7.70 -5.97
N LEU A 28 -6.40 -6.66 -5.54
CA LEU A 28 -5.56 -5.82 -6.40
C LEU A 28 -4.07 -6.15 -6.30
N LEU A 29 -3.63 -6.88 -5.26
CA LEU A 29 -2.21 -7.12 -4.99
C LEU A 29 -1.48 -7.78 -6.16
N TRP A 30 -2.12 -8.71 -6.86
CA TRP A 30 -1.51 -9.39 -8.01
C TRP A 30 -1.08 -8.40 -9.11
N GLN A 31 -1.79 -7.29 -9.27
CA GLN A 31 -1.50 -6.31 -10.33
C GLN A 31 -0.16 -5.60 -10.10
N VAL A 32 0.17 -5.27 -8.86
CA VAL A 32 1.43 -4.60 -8.52
C VAL A 32 2.57 -5.60 -8.37
N LEU A 33 2.30 -6.77 -7.78
CA LEU A 33 3.27 -7.86 -7.66
C LEU A 33 3.75 -8.36 -9.03
N SER A 34 2.83 -8.58 -9.97
CA SER A 34 3.17 -9.02 -11.34
C SER A 34 3.94 -7.97 -12.14
N ARG A 35 3.95 -6.73 -11.70
CA ARG A 35 4.71 -5.62 -12.30
C ARG A 35 6.04 -5.32 -11.61
N GLY A 36 6.46 -6.17 -10.69
CA GLY A 36 7.77 -6.09 -10.04
C GLY A 36 7.82 -5.24 -8.77
N CYS A 37 6.67 -4.82 -8.22
CA CYS A 37 6.65 -4.22 -6.89
C CYS A 37 6.83 -5.27 -5.80
N THR A 38 7.43 -4.89 -4.69
CA THR A 38 7.46 -5.69 -3.46
C THR A 38 6.37 -5.21 -2.52
N ILE A 39 5.63 -6.15 -1.92
CA ILE A 39 4.60 -5.84 -0.92
C ILE A 39 5.03 -6.37 0.44
N TRP A 40 4.91 -5.51 1.44
CA TRP A 40 5.21 -5.79 2.83
C TRP A 40 3.95 -5.61 3.67
N MET A 41 3.58 -6.64 4.42
CA MET A 41 2.41 -6.62 5.31
C MET A 41 2.89 -6.28 6.72
N SER A 42 2.58 -5.05 7.19
CA SER A 42 2.96 -4.60 8.52
C SER A 42 2.07 -5.21 9.59
N PRO A 43 2.67 -5.70 10.70
CA PRO A 43 1.90 -6.27 11.81
C PRO A 43 1.07 -5.20 12.54
N PRO A 44 0.05 -5.60 13.30
CA PRO A 44 -0.68 -4.69 14.19
C PRO A 44 0.26 -3.97 15.18
N PRO A 45 -0.12 -2.75 15.67
CA PRO A 45 -1.40 -2.10 15.44
C PRO A 45 -1.55 -1.49 14.04
N PHE A 46 -2.81 -1.27 13.61
CA PHE A 46 -3.11 -0.64 12.34
C PHE A 46 -2.52 0.77 12.26
N ASP A 47 -1.66 0.99 11.28
CA ASP A 47 -1.11 2.31 10.96
C ASP A 47 -1.92 2.97 9.84
N HIS A 48 -2.34 4.20 10.05
CA HIS A 48 -3.11 4.99 9.09
C HIS A 48 -2.25 6.02 8.33
N THR A 49 -0.94 5.92 8.42
CA THR A 49 -0.01 6.83 7.74
C THR A 49 -0.12 6.73 6.22
N LYS A 50 -0.15 7.87 5.56
CA LYS A 50 -0.04 8.02 4.10
C LYS A 50 1.28 8.72 3.83
N LEU A 51 2.27 7.95 3.44
CA LEU A 51 3.64 8.40 3.25
C LEU A 51 4.22 7.75 1.99
N MET A 52 4.88 8.55 1.18
CA MET A 52 5.70 8.11 0.07
C MET A 52 7.06 8.80 0.15
N VAL A 53 8.12 8.04 -0.07
CA VAL A 53 9.49 8.56 -0.16
C VAL A 53 10.08 8.15 -1.49
N VAL A 54 10.83 9.03 -2.13
CA VAL A 54 11.54 8.76 -3.38
C VAL A 54 13.01 9.11 -3.19
N ASP A 55 13.87 8.11 -3.39
CA ASP A 55 15.34 8.23 -3.42
C ASP A 55 15.90 8.97 -2.19
N SER A 56 15.28 8.82 -1.02
CA SER A 56 15.65 9.49 0.24
C SER A 56 15.85 11.03 0.11
N SER A 57 15.24 11.63 -0.91
CA SER A 57 15.40 13.07 -1.25
C SER A 57 14.09 13.83 -1.33
N TRP A 58 12.99 13.14 -1.54
CA TRP A 58 11.64 13.69 -1.62
C TRP A 58 10.66 12.84 -0.84
N CYS A 59 9.71 13.48 -0.16
CA CYS A 59 8.61 12.75 0.47
C CYS A 59 7.27 13.47 0.31
N LEU A 60 6.21 12.67 0.26
CA LEU A 60 4.81 13.09 0.25
C LEU A 60 4.11 12.44 1.43
N PHE A 61 3.37 13.23 2.21
CA PHE A 61 2.56 12.71 3.30
C PHE A 61 1.32 13.58 3.51
N GLY A 62 0.27 13.00 4.09
CA GLY A 62 -0.98 13.75 4.31
C GLY A 62 -2.17 12.87 4.65
N SER A 63 -3.36 13.34 4.29
CA SER A 63 -4.63 12.67 4.58
C SER A 63 -5.07 11.71 3.46
N GLY A 64 -4.60 11.90 2.24
CA GLY A 64 -5.06 11.18 1.06
C GLY A 64 -4.61 9.73 1.01
N ASN A 65 -5.56 8.80 1.01
CA ASN A 65 -5.27 7.41 0.71
C ASN A 65 -4.94 7.22 -0.78
N TRP A 66 -4.20 6.16 -1.09
CA TRP A 66 -3.89 5.77 -2.47
C TRP A 66 -5.01 4.89 -3.06
N ASP A 67 -6.25 5.33 -2.90
CA ASP A 67 -7.45 4.66 -3.40
C ASP A 67 -8.25 5.56 -4.35
N GLU A 68 -9.19 4.95 -5.08
CA GLU A 68 -9.98 5.66 -6.08
C GLU A 68 -10.89 6.73 -5.47
N ARG A 69 -11.37 6.52 -4.24
CA ARG A 69 -12.25 7.45 -3.54
C ARG A 69 -11.49 8.69 -3.10
N SER A 70 -10.35 8.52 -2.43
CA SER A 70 -9.53 9.65 -1.99
C SER A 70 -9.03 10.48 -3.17
N MET A 71 -8.63 9.83 -4.27
CA MET A 71 -8.10 10.52 -5.44
C MET A 71 -9.17 11.25 -6.29
N ARG A 72 -10.44 10.93 -6.14
CA ARG A 72 -11.50 11.46 -7.02
C ARG A 72 -12.61 12.20 -6.30
N LEU A 73 -12.93 11.80 -5.07
CA LEU A 73 -14.15 12.24 -4.38
C LEU A 73 -13.89 12.98 -3.07
N ASN A 74 -12.80 12.69 -2.39
CA ASN A 74 -12.50 13.31 -1.11
C ASN A 74 -11.74 14.62 -1.29
N PHE A 75 -11.95 15.56 -0.35
CA PHE A 75 -11.07 16.70 -0.17
C PHE A 75 -9.91 16.26 0.71
N GLU A 76 -8.75 16.11 0.10
CA GLU A 76 -7.54 15.64 0.76
C GLU A 76 -6.48 16.75 0.80
N PHE A 77 -5.66 16.72 1.83
CA PHE A 77 -4.53 17.62 1.98
C PHE A 77 -3.25 16.81 2.07
N ASN A 78 -2.34 17.03 1.12
CA ASN A 78 -1.04 16.39 1.10
C ASN A 78 0.05 17.44 1.04
N VAL A 79 1.18 17.14 1.66
CA VAL A 79 2.38 17.96 1.72
C VAL A 79 3.50 17.26 0.98
N GLU A 80 4.09 17.94 0.01
CA GLU A 80 5.35 17.55 -0.60
C GLU A 80 6.51 18.23 0.12
N SER A 81 7.57 17.50 0.37
CA SER A 81 8.79 18.04 0.94
C SER A 81 10.01 17.61 0.13
N TYR A 82 10.86 18.58 -0.16
CA TYR A 82 12.15 18.43 -0.84
C TYR A 82 13.33 18.53 0.14
N ASP A 83 13.04 18.43 1.45
CA ASP A 83 14.06 18.39 2.49
C ASP A 83 14.64 16.98 2.58
N GLU A 84 15.89 16.83 2.17
CA GLU A 84 16.60 15.55 2.17
C GLU A 84 16.72 14.95 3.58
N LEU A 85 16.93 15.79 4.62
CA LEU A 85 17.03 15.30 5.99
C LEU A 85 15.70 14.71 6.48
N LEU A 86 14.59 15.34 6.11
CA LEU A 86 13.26 14.82 6.40
C LEU A 86 13.00 13.52 5.62
N ALA A 87 13.29 13.52 4.32
CA ALA A 87 13.11 12.35 3.46
C ALA A 87 13.92 11.14 3.97
N GLN A 88 15.18 11.32 4.37
CA GLN A 88 16.01 10.27 4.95
C GLN A 88 15.45 9.73 6.28
N LYS A 89 14.91 10.60 7.14
CA LYS A 89 14.24 10.16 8.39
C LYS A 89 13.00 9.32 8.10
N MET A 90 12.18 9.74 7.11
CA MET A 90 10.99 9.00 6.70
C MET A 90 11.36 7.66 6.06
N ASP A 91 12.40 7.62 5.23
CA ASP A 91 12.95 6.40 4.64
C ASP A 91 13.44 5.41 5.71
N THR A 92 14.19 5.91 6.69
CA THR A 92 14.61 5.12 7.85
C THR A 92 13.40 4.55 8.62
N HIS A 93 12.36 5.33 8.80
CA HIS A 93 11.12 4.90 9.45
C HIS A 93 10.43 3.78 8.64
N ILE A 94 10.29 3.93 7.33
CA ILE A 94 9.73 2.90 6.44
C ILE A 94 10.58 1.62 6.53
N ALA A 95 11.90 1.73 6.49
CA ALA A 95 12.80 0.58 6.60
C ALA A 95 12.62 -0.19 7.92
N GLN A 96 12.38 0.50 9.04
CA GLN A 96 12.05 -0.13 10.32
C GLN A 96 10.74 -0.92 10.25
N ILE A 97 9.71 -0.35 9.63
CA ILE A 97 8.42 -1.03 9.43
C ILE A 97 8.61 -2.27 8.55
N ILE A 98 9.32 -2.15 7.44
CA ILE A 98 9.64 -3.27 6.54
C ILE A 98 10.35 -4.40 7.27
N THR A 99 11.30 -4.08 8.15
CA THR A 99 12.04 -5.08 8.95
C THR A 99 11.11 -5.91 9.84
N ALA A 100 10.02 -5.33 10.33
CA ALA A 100 9.01 -6.00 11.15
C ALA A 100 7.89 -6.66 10.32
N SER A 101 7.87 -6.42 9.00
CA SER A 101 6.80 -6.83 8.10
C SER A 101 7.05 -8.18 7.44
N THR A 102 5.98 -8.83 7.01
CA THR A 102 6.05 -10.07 6.22
C THR A 102 5.91 -9.76 4.73
N LYS A 103 6.83 -10.28 3.93
CA LYS A 103 6.76 -10.11 2.48
C LYS A 103 5.61 -10.92 1.90
N ARG A 104 4.76 -10.29 1.10
CA ARG A 104 3.69 -10.95 0.35
C ARG A 104 4.17 -11.27 -1.06
N THR A 105 4.02 -12.51 -1.49
CA THR A 105 4.44 -12.97 -2.82
C THR A 105 3.26 -13.17 -3.77
N LEU A 106 3.53 -13.26 -5.07
CA LEU A 106 2.51 -13.60 -6.06
C LEU A 106 1.94 -15.01 -5.81
N THR A 107 2.80 -15.94 -5.38
CA THR A 107 2.37 -17.30 -5.00
C THR A 107 1.37 -17.29 -3.85
N ASP A 108 1.56 -16.42 -2.84
CA ASP A 108 0.61 -16.30 -1.72
C ASP A 108 -0.76 -15.81 -2.20
N VAL A 109 -0.77 -14.90 -3.17
CA VAL A 109 -2.01 -14.38 -3.76
C VAL A 109 -2.71 -15.43 -4.61
N ASP A 110 -1.96 -16.16 -5.44
CA ASP A 110 -2.52 -17.15 -6.36
C ASP A 110 -2.98 -18.44 -5.67
N SER A 111 -2.35 -18.81 -4.56
CA SER A 111 -2.69 -20.02 -3.78
C SER A 111 -3.99 -19.88 -2.98
N ARG A 112 -4.60 -18.69 -2.92
CA ARG A 112 -5.88 -18.49 -2.21
C ARG A 112 -7.00 -19.28 -2.85
N SER A 113 -7.85 -19.88 -1.99
CA SER A 113 -8.96 -20.69 -2.45
C SER A 113 -9.96 -19.89 -3.30
N LEU A 114 -10.64 -20.56 -4.22
CA LEU A 114 -11.62 -19.91 -5.12
C LEU A 114 -12.70 -19.10 -4.37
N PRO A 115 -13.30 -19.57 -3.27
CA PRO A 115 -14.28 -18.79 -2.52
C PRO A 115 -13.72 -17.46 -1.98
N ILE A 116 -12.47 -17.46 -1.49
CA ILE A 116 -11.79 -16.24 -1.03
C ILE A 116 -11.59 -15.28 -2.20
N ARG A 117 -11.12 -15.77 -3.34
CA ARG A 117 -10.91 -14.93 -4.55
C ARG A 117 -12.21 -14.32 -5.07
N ILE A 118 -13.32 -15.07 -5.01
CA ILE A 118 -14.65 -14.55 -5.39
C ILE A 118 -15.11 -13.48 -4.40
N ARG A 119 -14.99 -13.73 -3.09
CA ARG A 119 -15.31 -12.73 -2.05
C ARG A 119 -14.55 -11.42 -2.27
N ASP A 120 -13.23 -11.51 -2.47
CA ASP A 120 -12.35 -10.36 -2.67
C ASP A 120 -12.68 -9.62 -3.97
N GLY A 121 -13.01 -10.37 -5.04
CA GLY A 121 -13.48 -9.80 -6.31
C GLY A 121 -14.80 -9.05 -6.17
N ILE A 122 -15.75 -9.57 -5.38
CA ILE A 122 -17.01 -8.88 -5.08
C ILE A 122 -16.73 -7.62 -4.24
N ALA A 123 -15.90 -7.71 -3.21
CA ALA A 123 -15.52 -6.56 -2.39
C ALA A 123 -14.91 -5.44 -3.22
N ARG A 124 -14.09 -5.78 -4.23
CA ARG A 124 -13.48 -4.81 -5.14
C ARG A 124 -14.50 -3.99 -5.94
N LEU A 125 -15.68 -4.54 -6.25
CA LEU A 125 -16.72 -3.78 -6.96
C LEU A 125 -17.21 -2.58 -6.16
N PHE A 126 -17.02 -2.60 -4.83
CA PHE A 126 -17.38 -1.51 -3.93
C PHE A 126 -16.21 -0.55 -3.65
N ALA A 127 -15.01 -0.83 -4.16
CA ALA A 127 -13.82 -0.02 -3.91
C ALA A 127 -14.01 1.50 -4.17
N PRO A 128 -14.76 1.95 -5.21
CA PRO A 128 -15.02 3.38 -5.42
C PRO A 128 -15.87 4.05 -4.33
N TYR A 129 -16.49 3.25 -3.45
CA TYR A 129 -17.39 3.73 -2.38
C TYR A 129 -16.83 3.47 -0.96
N LEU A 130 -15.69 2.80 -0.85
CA LEU A 130 -15.04 2.38 0.42
C LEU A 130 -14.04 3.40 0.98
#